data_1db30ee43927213db286f789780085c9
#
_entry.id   1db30ee43927213db286f789780085c9
#
_cell.length_a   1.000
_cell.length_b   1.000
_cell.length_c   1.000
_cell.angle_alpha   90.00
_cell.angle_beta   90.00
_cell.angle_gamma   90.00
#
_symmetry.space_group_name_H-M   'P 1'
#
loop_
_entity.id
_entity.type
_entity.pdbx_description
1 polymer ?
#
loop_
_entity_poly.entity_id
_entity_poly.type
_entity_poly.pdbx_seq_one_letter_code
_entity_poly.pdbx_strand_id
1 'polypeptide(L)'
;MQASPRPAVSVRRSPAADAQAQSRLRLIATATAMALSIAFAASALAQPAAKPAGQNASQGASKDDYVPDVGQDGKDVIWVPTPQSLVDKMLDMAKVTPQDRLMDLGSGDGRTVITAAQRGLTAQGIEYNPDLVELSRRNAQRAGVADRATFVAADLFQTDLSKADVITMFLLSTINEKLRPTLLQLKPGTRVVSNTFRMGDWEPDASETVTKECSTYCTALLWIVPAKVEGKWEVDGQTLRLTQRYQMLSGKLGSNDISDARMDGNAISFTVNGVRYSGQVNGKTMSGTADGKGAWTARRA
;
A
#
# COMPACT_ATOMS: atom_id res chain seq x y z
N MET A 1 29.89 -28.46 -48.20
CA MET A 1 30.37 -28.67 -46.82
C MET A 1 29.19 -28.73 -45.91
N GLN A 2 28.89 -29.89 -45.38
CA GLN A 2 27.71 -30.23 -44.63
C GLN A 2 27.87 -29.77 -43.16
N ALA A 3 26.86 -29.12 -42.59
CA ALA A 3 26.79 -28.80 -41.19
C ALA A 3 26.18 -29.95 -40.39
N SER A 4 26.90 -30.43 -39.39
CA SER A 4 26.52 -31.52 -38.48
C SER A 4 25.53 -31.04 -37.43
N PRO A 5 24.50 -31.82 -37.01
CA PRO A 5 23.56 -31.46 -35.99
C PRO A 5 24.11 -31.81 -34.60
N ARG A 6 23.80 -30.94 -33.59
CA ARG A 6 24.12 -31.15 -32.17
C ARG A 6 23.09 -32.08 -31.52
N PRO A 7 23.50 -32.91 -30.54
CA PRO A 7 22.64 -33.91 -29.90
C PRO A 7 21.73 -33.26 -28.82
N ALA A 8 20.49 -33.77 -28.73
CA ALA A 8 19.50 -33.44 -27.70
C ALA A 8 19.88 -34.06 -26.34
N VAL A 9 19.82 -33.26 -25.28
CA VAL A 9 20.00 -33.73 -23.89
C VAL A 9 18.65 -34.20 -23.36
N SER A 10 18.58 -35.54 -23.15
CA SER A 10 17.48 -36.24 -22.50
C SER A 10 17.58 -36.06 -20.99
N VAL A 11 16.60 -35.37 -20.38
CA VAL A 11 16.45 -35.34 -18.90
C VAL A 11 15.63 -36.57 -18.48
N ARG A 12 16.31 -37.54 -17.84
CA ARG A 12 15.65 -38.65 -17.16
C ARG A 12 14.96 -38.17 -15.89
N ARG A 13 13.65 -38.37 -15.79
CA ARG A 13 12.89 -38.31 -14.54
C ARG A 13 13.12 -39.58 -13.74
N SER A 14 13.51 -39.41 -12.46
CA SER A 14 13.55 -40.48 -11.47
C SER A 14 12.16 -40.69 -10.85
N PRO A 15 11.69 -41.94 -10.71
CA PRO A 15 10.47 -42.28 -10.02
C PRO A 15 10.79 -42.69 -8.59
N ALA A 16 10.56 -41.82 -7.59
CA ALA A 16 10.50 -42.27 -6.19
C ALA A 16 9.84 -41.16 -5.36
N ALA A 17 8.52 -41.19 -5.21
CA ALA A 17 7.76 -40.61 -4.07
C ALA A 17 6.25 -40.86 -4.21
N ASP A 18 5.86 -42.14 -4.40
CA ASP A 18 4.50 -42.60 -4.15
C ASP A 18 4.58 -43.81 -3.22
N ALA A 19 4.54 -43.61 -1.94
CA ALA A 19 4.17 -44.60 -0.92
C ALA A 19 4.23 -43.90 0.46
N GLN A 20 3.09 -43.47 0.98
CA GLN A 20 2.75 -43.53 2.40
C GLN A 20 1.56 -42.64 2.75
N ALA A 21 0.40 -43.07 2.32
CA ALA A 21 -0.86 -42.57 2.87
C ALA A 21 -1.88 -43.71 2.83
N GLN A 22 -1.79 -44.66 3.73
CA GLN A 22 -2.89 -45.56 4.11
C GLN A 22 -2.43 -46.39 5.33
N SER A 23 -2.86 -46.03 6.51
CA SER A 23 -3.15 -46.95 7.59
C SER A 23 -3.46 -46.19 8.87
N ARG A 24 -4.67 -46.18 9.30
CA ARG A 24 -5.17 -46.68 10.58
C ARG A 24 -6.48 -46.01 10.97
N LEU A 25 -7.53 -46.60 10.43
CA LEU A 25 -8.84 -46.61 11.09
C LEU A 25 -8.88 -47.87 11.97
N ARG A 26 -9.07 -47.75 13.25
CA ARG A 26 -9.66 -48.81 14.09
C ARG A 26 -10.47 -48.20 15.23
N LEU A 27 -11.74 -48.53 15.18
CA LEU A 27 -12.75 -48.50 16.26
C LEU A 27 -12.27 -49.18 17.52
N ILE A 28 -12.67 -48.65 18.69
CA ILE A 28 -13.13 -49.51 19.81
C ILE A 28 -14.32 -48.75 20.49
N ALA A 29 -15.50 -49.36 20.36
CA ALA A 29 -16.68 -49.10 21.19
C ALA A 29 -16.62 -50.08 22.37
N THR A 30 -16.87 -49.59 23.59
CA THR A 30 -17.36 -50.42 24.69
C THR A 30 -18.34 -49.63 25.56
N ALA A 31 -19.56 -50.10 25.50
CA ALA A 31 -20.64 -49.76 26.40
C ALA A 31 -20.48 -50.51 27.74
N THR A 32 -20.80 -49.86 28.85
CA THR A 32 -21.23 -50.56 30.04
C THR A 32 -22.30 -49.72 30.78
N ALA A 33 -23.50 -50.25 30.79
CA ALA A 33 -24.61 -49.78 31.59
C ALA A 33 -24.53 -50.45 32.97
N MET A 34 -24.83 -49.76 34.02
CA MET A 34 -25.32 -50.39 35.29
C MET A 34 -26.30 -49.43 36.00
N ALA A 35 -27.44 -49.97 36.29
CA ALA A 35 -28.61 -49.37 36.90
C ALA A 35 -28.66 -49.59 38.43
N LEU A 36 -29.66 -48.89 39.03
CA LEU A 36 -30.25 -49.06 40.36
C LEU A 36 -29.50 -48.32 41.50
N SER A 37 -30.16 -47.50 42.32
CA SER A 37 -31.36 -47.75 43.12
C SER A 37 -31.97 -46.44 43.66
N ILE A 38 -33.27 -46.49 43.82
CA ILE A 38 -34.18 -45.52 44.38
C ILE A 38 -34.03 -45.42 45.93
N ALA A 39 -33.98 -44.20 46.46
CA ALA A 39 -34.35 -43.91 47.83
C ALA A 39 -35.10 -42.59 47.94
N PHE A 40 -36.40 -42.64 48.14
CA PHE A 40 -37.23 -41.50 48.53
C PHE A 40 -36.97 -41.15 50.00
N ALA A 41 -36.61 -39.90 50.25
CA ALA A 41 -36.76 -39.29 51.56
C ALA A 41 -37.36 -37.87 51.33
N ALA A 42 -38.60 -37.72 51.72
CA ALA A 42 -39.28 -36.43 51.80
C ALA A 42 -38.78 -35.69 53.02
N SER A 43 -38.31 -34.44 52.84
CA SER A 43 -38.14 -33.52 53.95
C SER A 43 -38.38 -32.08 53.51
N ALA A 44 -39.40 -31.55 54.06
CA ALA A 44 -39.74 -30.18 54.39
C ALA A 44 -39.12 -29.00 53.65
N LEU A 45 -40.02 -28.21 53.11
CA LEU A 45 -39.93 -26.83 52.67
C LEU A 45 -39.08 -25.92 53.58
N ALA A 46 -38.00 -25.41 53.05
CA ALA A 46 -37.46 -24.12 53.45
C ALA A 46 -37.13 -23.36 52.15
N GLN A 47 -37.89 -22.32 51.82
CA GLN A 47 -37.54 -21.37 50.79
C GLN A 47 -36.31 -20.58 51.21
N PRO A 48 -35.22 -20.56 50.46
CA PRO A 48 -34.20 -19.56 50.64
C PRO A 48 -34.63 -18.27 49.94
N ALA A 49 -34.49 -17.17 50.67
CA ALA A 49 -34.71 -15.81 50.23
C ALA A 49 -34.06 -15.54 48.85
N ALA A 50 -34.82 -14.85 48.00
CA ALA A 50 -34.34 -14.34 46.72
C ALA A 50 -33.09 -13.47 46.98
N LYS A 51 -31.95 -13.91 46.46
CA LYS A 51 -30.76 -13.08 46.29
C LYS A 51 -31.12 -11.94 45.32
N PRO A 52 -30.79 -10.67 45.63
CA PRO A 52 -31.00 -9.61 44.64
C PRO A 52 -30.19 -9.94 43.41
N ALA A 53 -30.83 -9.80 42.27
CA ALA A 53 -30.19 -9.89 40.94
C ALA A 53 -29.02 -8.91 40.95
N GLY A 54 -27.81 -9.46 41.02
CA GLY A 54 -26.60 -8.70 40.79
C GLY A 54 -26.71 -8.14 39.34
N GLN A 55 -26.82 -6.84 39.26
CA GLN A 55 -26.57 -6.13 38.03
C GLN A 55 -25.15 -6.49 37.64
N ASN A 56 -25.00 -7.38 36.64
CA ASN A 56 -23.80 -7.42 35.85
C ASN A 56 -23.72 -6.06 35.12
N ALA A 57 -23.18 -5.07 35.80
CA ALA A 57 -22.57 -3.96 35.16
C ALA A 57 -21.49 -4.59 34.25
N SER A 58 -21.77 -4.66 32.96
CA SER A 58 -20.73 -4.78 31.95
C SER A 58 -19.75 -3.66 32.27
N GLN A 59 -18.65 -3.99 32.94
CA GLN A 59 -17.50 -3.10 33.03
C GLN A 59 -17.11 -2.84 31.59
N GLY A 60 -17.53 -1.70 31.03
CA GLY A 60 -17.07 -1.23 29.76
C GLY A 60 -15.55 -1.19 29.88
N ALA A 61 -14.87 -1.99 29.05
CA ALA A 61 -13.43 -1.89 28.89
C ALA A 61 -13.11 -0.40 28.69
N SER A 62 -12.16 0.11 29.46
CA SER A 62 -11.77 1.51 29.32
C SER A 62 -11.29 1.69 27.89
N LYS A 63 -11.54 2.85 27.27
CA LYS A 63 -11.03 3.13 25.92
C LYS A 63 -9.52 2.96 25.81
N ASP A 64 -8.83 2.96 26.94
CA ASP A 64 -7.39 2.75 27.05
C ASP A 64 -6.97 1.29 26.81
N ASP A 65 -7.90 0.32 26.93
CA ASP A 65 -7.64 -1.12 26.77
C ASP A 65 -8.00 -1.65 25.39
N TYR A 66 -8.43 -0.78 24.44
CA TYR A 66 -8.77 -1.22 23.09
C TYR A 66 -7.54 -1.77 22.36
N VAL A 67 -7.60 -3.04 21.99
CA VAL A 67 -6.62 -3.75 21.15
C VAL A 67 -7.36 -4.29 19.94
N PRO A 68 -6.99 -3.89 18.72
CA PRO A 68 -7.65 -4.38 17.51
C PRO A 68 -7.28 -5.84 17.23
N ASP A 69 -8.25 -6.61 16.76
CA ASP A 69 -8.03 -7.96 16.24
C ASP A 69 -7.61 -7.92 14.78
N VAL A 70 -6.54 -8.65 14.43
CA VAL A 70 -6.13 -8.79 13.02
C VAL A 70 -7.26 -9.48 12.24
N GLY A 71 -7.73 -8.81 11.20
CA GLY A 71 -8.88 -9.27 10.42
C GLY A 71 -10.22 -8.72 10.89
N GLN A 72 -10.27 -7.85 11.92
CA GLN A 72 -11.51 -7.19 12.29
C GLN A 72 -12.09 -6.35 11.15
N ASP A 73 -13.40 -6.25 11.09
CA ASP A 73 -14.10 -5.49 10.07
C ASP A 73 -13.78 -3.99 10.15
N GLY A 74 -13.43 -3.40 9.00
CA GLY A 74 -13.38 -1.96 8.78
C GLY A 74 -14.57 -1.51 7.92
N LYS A 75 -14.52 -0.25 7.44
CA LYS A 75 -15.58 0.27 6.54
C LYS A 75 -15.60 -0.46 5.20
N ASP A 76 -14.44 -0.57 4.55
CA ASP A 76 -14.29 -1.11 3.18
C ASP A 76 -13.23 -2.21 3.11
N VAL A 77 -12.42 -2.37 4.15
CA VAL A 77 -11.35 -3.38 4.27
C VAL A 77 -11.26 -3.88 5.71
N ILE A 78 -10.81 -5.11 5.89
CA ILE A 78 -10.42 -5.63 7.20
C ILE A 78 -9.13 -4.96 7.67
N TRP A 79 -8.96 -4.79 8.98
CA TRP A 79 -7.72 -4.26 9.53
C TRP A 79 -6.62 -5.33 9.53
N VAL A 80 -5.52 -5.03 8.84
CA VAL A 80 -4.28 -5.83 8.83
C VAL A 80 -3.10 -4.88 8.99
N PRO A 81 -2.28 -5.05 10.02
CA PRO A 81 -1.12 -4.17 10.22
C PRO A 81 -0.01 -4.44 9.19
N THR A 82 0.54 -3.38 8.59
CA THR A 82 1.74 -3.48 7.75
C THR A 82 2.94 -3.90 8.61
N PRO A 83 3.72 -4.94 8.23
CA PRO A 83 4.96 -5.28 8.93
C PRO A 83 5.91 -4.10 9.03
N GLN A 84 6.59 -3.92 10.17
CA GLN A 84 7.47 -2.77 10.39
C GLN A 84 8.59 -2.67 9.34
N SER A 85 9.19 -3.79 8.97
CA SER A 85 10.21 -3.85 7.93
C SER A 85 9.71 -3.34 6.57
N LEU A 86 8.41 -3.52 6.26
CA LEU A 86 7.80 -2.98 5.04
C LEU A 86 7.47 -1.50 5.18
N VAL A 87 7.01 -1.03 6.37
CA VAL A 87 6.84 0.41 6.63
C VAL A 87 8.14 1.15 6.38
N ASP A 88 9.25 0.66 6.94
CA ASP A 88 10.57 1.24 6.72
C ASP A 88 10.94 1.27 5.24
N LYS A 89 10.73 0.15 4.53
CA LYS A 89 10.98 0.07 3.09
C LYS A 89 10.13 1.04 2.28
N MET A 90 8.84 1.20 2.59
CA MET A 90 7.93 2.14 1.93
C MET A 90 8.43 3.58 2.06
N LEU A 91 8.86 3.98 3.26
CA LEU A 91 9.41 5.31 3.51
C LEU A 91 10.77 5.52 2.81
N ASP A 92 11.62 4.49 2.77
CA ASP A 92 12.91 4.53 2.07
C ASP A 92 12.72 4.68 0.56
N MET A 93 11.79 3.92 -0.05
CA MET A 93 11.46 4.03 -1.47
C MET A 93 10.91 5.40 -1.83
N ALA A 94 10.07 5.98 -0.95
CA ALA A 94 9.58 7.34 -1.11
C ALA A 94 10.68 8.40 -0.91
N LYS A 95 11.88 8.03 -0.44
CA LYS A 95 12.97 8.96 -0.13
C LYS A 95 12.50 10.12 0.73
N VAL A 96 11.77 9.81 1.78
CA VAL A 96 11.16 10.82 2.65
C VAL A 96 12.21 11.71 3.31
N THR A 97 11.87 12.99 3.47
CA THR A 97 12.72 13.99 4.12
C THR A 97 11.93 14.71 5.22
N PRO A 98 12.58 15.35 6.21
CA PRO A 98 11.88 16.09 7.27
C PRO A 98 10.99 17.23 6.77
N GLN A 99 11.17 17.71 5.54
CA GLN A 99 10.36 18.75 4.91
C GLN A 99 9.06 18.21 4.30
N ASP A 100 8.96 16.89 4.13
CA ASP A 100 7.78 16.27 3.55
C ASP A 100 6.60 16.24 4.53
N ARG A 101 5.40 16.36 3.99
CA ARG A 101 4.14 16.06 4.67
C ARG A 101 3.64 14.71 4.19
N LEU A 102 3.52 13.77 5.12
CA LEU A 102 3.00 12.44 4.81
C LEU A 102 1.54 12.33 5.22
N MET A 103 0.71 11.72 4.37
CA MET A 103 -0.63 11.25 4.71
C MET A 103 -0.71 9.74 4.52
N ASP A 104 -1.20 9.03 5.56
CA ASP A 104 -1.44 7.60 5.53
C ASP A 104 -2.93 7.31 5.46
N LEU A 105 -3.39 6.68 4.39
CA LEU A 105 -4.80 6.41 4.12
C LEU A 105 -5.19 5.02 4.64
N GLY A 106 -6.10 4.99 5.62
CA GLY A 106 -6.39 3.79 6.40
C GLY A 106 -5.27 3.54 7.41
N SER A 107 -4.99 4.52 8.28
CA SER A 107 -3.78 4.51 9.12
C SER A 107 -3.77 3.46 10.24
N GLY A 108 -4.90 2.81 10.50
CA GLY A 108 -5.01 1.72 11.48
C GLY A 108 -4.50 2.13 12.87
N ASP A 109 -3.50 1.43 13.39
CA ASP A 109 -2.86 1.70 14.69
C ASP A 109 -1.81 2.83 14.67
N GLY A 110 -1.63 3.48 13.52
CA GLY A 110 -0.77 4.64 13.33
C GLY A 110 0.70 4.36 13.09
N ARG A 111 1.12 3.08 12.95
CA ARG A 111 2.55 2.71 12.86
C ARG A 111 3.31 3.41 11.74
N THR A 112 2.73 3.56 10.54
CA THR A 112 3.36 4.25 9.40
C THR A 112 3.57 5.73 9.70
N VAL A 113 2.53 6.39 10.23
CA VAL A 113 2.55 7.80 10.62
C VAL A 113 3.58 8.06 11.73
N ILE A 114 3.60 7.20 12.75
CA ILE A 114 4.54 7.29 13.87
C ILE A 114 5.98 7.11 13.37
N THR A 115 6.24 6.11 12.52
CA THR A 115 7.57 5.89 11.95
C THR A 115 8.02 7.08 11.09
N ALA A 116 7.13 7.67 10.30
CA ALA A 116 7.43 8.87 9.53
C ALA A 116 7.77 10.06 10.46
N ALA A 117 6.99 10.25 11.53
CA ALA A 117 7.23 11.31 12.52
C ALA A 117 8.56 11.11 13.27
N GLN A 118 8.96 9.88 13.58
CA GLN A 118 10.26 9.53 14.16
C GLN A 118 11.42 9.88 13.20
N ARG A 119 11.19 9.82 11.87
CA ARG A 119 12.14 10.27 10.84
C ARG A 119 12.11 11.79 10.62
N GLY A 120 11.32 12.53 11.40
CA GLY A 120 11.27 13.99 11.42
C GLY A 120 10.17 14.62 10.57
N LEU A 121 9.33 13.84 9.89
CA LEU A 121 8.25 14.37 9.06
C LEU A 121 7.09 14.89 9.91
N THR A 122 6.31 15.80 9.32
CA THR A 122 4.92 16.03 9.75
C THR A 122 4.04 14.99 9.07
N ALA A 123 3.37 14.15 9.84
CA ALA A 123 2.61 13.03 9.32
C ALA A 123 1.18 13.00 9.88
N GLN A 124 0.21 12.66 9.02
CA GLN A 124 -1.20 12.58 9.37
C GLN A 124 -1.78 11.24 8.94
N GLY A 125 -2.45 10.54 9.86
CA GLY A 125 -3.24 9.36 9.58
C GLY A 125 -4.70 9.72 9.36
N ILE A 126 -5.27 9.19 8.30
CA ILE A 126 -6.71 9.24 7.99
C ILE A 126 -7.26 7.83 8.24
N GLU A 127 -8.15 7.72 9.22
CA GLU A 127 -8.74 6.44 9.62
C GLU A 127 -10.25 6.61 9.82
N TYR A 128 -11.03 5.64 9.35
CA TYR A 128 -12.48 5.72 9.48
C TYR A 128 -12.96 5.30 10.88
N ASN A 129 -12.28 4.31 11.49
CA ASN A 129 -12.64 3.79 12.80
C ASN A 129 -12.11 4.71 13.93
N PRO A 130 -13.01 5.36 14.73
CA PRO A 130 -12.58 6.27 15.79
C PRO A 130 -11.79 5.58 16.91
N ASP A 131 -12.00 4.30 17.18
CA ASP A 131 -11.25 3.58 18.22
C ASP A 131 -9.80 3.34 17.78
N LEU A 132 -9.56 3.07 16.49
CA LEU A 132 -8.22 3.01 15.90
C LEU A 132 -7.54 4.38 15.91
N VAL A 133 -8.28 5.47 15.68
CA VAL A 133 -7.75 6.85 15.80
C VAL A 133 -7.28 7.13 17.21
N GLU A 134 -8.08 6.78 18.23
CA GLU A 134 -7.69 6.97 19.64
C GLU A 134 -6.49 6.09 20.04
N LEU A 135 -6.45 4.84 19.55
CA LEU A 135 -5.28 3.96 19.72
C LEU A 135 -4.03 4.59 19.10
N SER A 136 -4.13 5.09 17.86
CA SER A 136 -3.01 5.73 17.15
C SER A 136 -2.49 6.96 17.90
N ARG A 137 -3.37 7.78 18.47
CA ARG A 137 -2.98 8.93 19.30
C ARG A 137 -2.21 8.51 20.54
N ARG A 138 -2.69 7.47 21.24
CA ARG A 138 -1.95 6.91 22.40
C ARG A 138 -0.59 6.32 22.00
N ASN A 139 -0.54 5.65 20.84
CA ASN A 139 0.71 5.11 20.31
C ASN A 139 1.72 6.23 19.99
N ALA A 140 1.27 7.32 19.38
CA ALA A 140 2.13 8.49 19.08
C ALA A 140 2.62 9.18 20.35
N GLN A 141 1.77 9.30 21.37
CA GLN A 141 2.18 9.82 22.68
C GLN A 141 3.26 8.94 23.32
N ARG A 142 3.05 7.61 23.35
CA ARG A 142 4.04 6.66 23.87
C ARG A 142 5.37 6.68 23.10
N ALA A 143 5.30 6.93 21.80
CA ALA A 143 6.49 7.08 20.94
C ALA A 143 7.15 8.46 21.04
N GLY A 144 6.58 9.43 21.75
CA GLY A 144 7.12 10.77 21.92
C GLY A 144 7.07 11.64 20.65
N VAL A 145 6.12 11.37 19.73
CA VAL A 145 6.01 12.07 18.43
C VAL A 145 4.63 12.70 18.20
N ALA A 146 3.82 12.87 19.23
CA ALA A 146 2.46 13.40 19.12
C ALA A 146 2.39 14.85 18.58
N ASP A 147 3.49 15.58 18.62
CA ASP A 147 3.65 16.91 18.03
C ASP A 147 3.71 16.88 16.50
N ARG A 148 4.11 15.77 15.90
CA ARG A 148 4.28 15.59 14.44
C ARG A 148 3.38 14.51 13.85
N ALA A 149 2.87 13.58 14.66
CA ALA A 149 1.97 12.50 14.26
C ALA A 149 0.54 12.84 14.69
N THR A 150 -0.31 13.19 13.74
CA THR A 150 -1.72 13.53 13.97
C THR A 150 -2.65 12.49 13.34
N PHE A 151 -3.84 12.30 13.90
CA PHE A 151 -4.81 11.32 13.41
C PHE A 151 -6.22 11.90 13.40
N VAL A 152 -6.95 11.63 12.31
CA VAL A 152 -8.30 12.16 12.08
C VAL A 152 -9.24 11.01 11.76
N ALA A 153 -10.38 10.98 12.45
CA ALA A 153 -11.49 10.10 12.09
C ALA A 153 -12.22 10.68 10.88
N ALA A 154 -11.96 10.14 9.68
CA ALA A 154 -12.51 10.67 8.43
C ALA A 154 -12.62 9.61 7.34
N ASP A 155 -13.48 9.90 6.34
CA ASP A 155 -13.53 9.16 5.10
C ASP A 155 -12.39 9.62 4.18
N LEU A 156 -11.51 8.70 3.78
CA LEU A 156 -10.37 8.98 2.90
C LEU A 156 -10.79 9.56 1.54
N PHE A 157 -12.00 9.22 1.05
CA PHE A 157 -12.54 9.76 -0.21
C PHE A 157 -13.03 11.21 -0.10
N GLN A 158 -13.25 11.71 1.12
CA GLN A 158 -13.68 13.09 1.40
C GLN A 158 -12.52 13.95 1.92
N THR A 159 -11.34 13.40 2.05
CA THR A 159 -10.17 14.06 2.60
C THR A 159 -9.43 14.87 1.52
N ASP A 160 -9.06 16.11 1.82
CA ASP A 160 -8.18 16.92 0.97
C ASP A 160 -6.73 16.39 1.04
N LEU A 161 -6.29 15.75 -0.03
CA LEU A 161 -4.93 15.18 -0.16
C LEU A 161 -3.93 16.18 -0.76
N SER A 162 -4.35 17.39 -1.15
CA SER A 162 -3.53 18.34 -1.94
C SER A 162 -2.26 18.81 -1.22
N LYS A 163 -2.24 18.71 0.11
CA LYS A 163 -1.10 19.12 0.95
C LYS A 163 -0.04 18.05 1.14
N ALA A 164 -0.29 16.82 0.67
CA ALA A 164 0.64 15.71 0.84
C ALA A 164 1.81 15.81 -0.15
N ASP A 165 3.01 15.53 0.34
CA ASP A 165 4.21 15.26 -0.45
C ASP A 165 4.39 13.76 -0.65
N VAL A 166 3.93 12.97 0.34
CA VAL A 166 3.96 11.52 0.36
C VAL A 166 2.60 11.00 0.83
N ILE A 167 2.08 10.01 0.11
CA ILE A 167 0.89 9.25 0.51
C ILE A 167 1.31 7.80 0.68
N THR A 168 0.92 7.21 1.81
CA THR A 168 1.04 5.78 2.06
C THR A 168 -0.33 5.15 2.20
N MET A 169 -0.46 3.86 1.82
CA MET A 169 -1.73 3.13 1.93
C MET A 169 -1.52 1.62 1.93
N PHE A 170 -2.42 0.94 2.65
CA PHE A 170 -2.59 -0.50 2.58
C PHE A 170 -4.07 -0.81 2.38
N LEU A 171 -4.53 -0.64 1.16
CA LEU A 171 -5.94 -0.75 0.76
C LEU A 171 -6.07 -1.73 -0.40
N LEU A 172 -7.30 -2.23 -0.64
CA LEU A 172 -7.56 -3.12 -1.77
C LEU A 172 -7.39 -2.40 -3.11
N SER A 173 -7.06 -3.14 -4.18
CA SER A 173 -6.90 -2.60 -5.54
C SER A 173 -8.11 -1.80 -6.01
N THR A 174 -9.33 -2.25 -5.68
CA THR A 174 -10.58 -1.56 -6.03
C THR A 174 -10.69 -0.17 -5.40
N ILE A 175 -10.16 0.01 -4.18
CA ILE A 175 -10.12 1.30 -3.49
C ILE A 175 -9.02 2.18 -4.10
N ASN A 176 -7.84 1.61 -4.36
CA ASN A 176 -6.74 2.29 -5.01
C ASN A 176 -7.15 2.83 -6.40
N GLU A 177 -7.90 2.04 -7.17
CA GLU A 177 -8.45 2.46 -8.47
C GLU A 177 -9.45 3.62 -8.34
N LYS A 178 -10.30 3.61 -7.31
CA LYS A 178 -11.21 4.73 -7.02
C LYS A 178 -10.46 6.00 -6.60
N LEU A 179 -9.34 5.87 -5.87
CA LEU A 179 -8.49 6.99 -5.46
C LEU A 179 -7.64 7.55 -6.60
N ARG A 180 -7.27 6.72 -7.58
CA ARG A 180 -6.36 7.07 -8.67
C ARG A 180 -6.68 8.39 -9.37
N PRO A 181 -7.93 8.73 -9.74
CA PRO A 181 -8.23 10.02 -10.36
C PRO A 181 -7.85 11.21 -9.46
N THR A 182 -8.07 11.11 -8.15
CA THR A 182 -7.71 12.14 -7.18
C THR A 182 -6.19 12.23 -7.02
N LEU A 183 -5.50 11.09 -6.92
CA LEU A 183 -4.04 11.02 -6.80
C LEU A 183 -3.35 11.64 -8.02
N LEU A 184 -3.87 11.42 -9.23
CA LEU A 184 -3.36 12.00 -10.48
C LEU A 184 -3.58 13.53 -10.61
N GLN A 185 -4.36 14.14 -9.71
CA GLN A 185 -4.51 15.61 -9.64
C GLN A 185 -3.56 16.26 -8.63
N LEU A 186 -2.84 15.47 -7.84
CA LEU A 186 -1.86 16.02 -6.90
C LEU A 186 -0.71 16.68 -7.64
N LYS A 187 0.09 17.47 -6.92
CA LYS A 187 1.25 18.12 -7.51
C LYS A 187 2.21 17.09 -8.10
N PRO A 188 2.78 17.36 -9.28
CA PRO A 188 3.80 16.50 -9.84
C PRO A 188 4.96 16.30 -8.86
N GLY A 189 5.44 15.05 -8.76
CA GLY A 189 6.46 14.65 -7.80
C GLY A 189 5.90 14.18 -6.44
N THR A 190 4.58 14.26 -6.19
CA THR A 190 3.98 13.57 -5.05
C THR A 190 4.24 12.08 -5.18
N ARG A 191 4.74 11.47 -4.11
CA ARG A 191 5.08 10.04 -4.05
C ARG A 191 3.95 9.28 -3.37
N VAL A 192 3.43 8.25 -4.04
CA VAL A 192 2.37 7.39 -3.53
C VAL A 192 2.95 6.00 -3.35
N VAL A 193 2.89 5.45 -2.14
CA VAL A 193 3.41 4.11 -1.84
C VAL A 193 2.30 3.23 -1.30
N SER A 194 2.06 2.12 -1.98
CA SER A 194 1.08 1.12 -1.57
C SER A 194 1.76 -0.17 -1.11
N ASN A 195 1.26 -0.72 0.00
CA ASN A 195 1.58 -2.09 0.37
C ASN A 195 0.80 -3.04 -0.56
N THR A 196 1.52 -3.82 -1.36
CA THR A 196 1.09 -4.96 -2.20
C THR A 196 0.04 -4.66 -3.28
N PHE A 197 -0.97 -3.83 -3.02
CA PHE A 197 -2.10 -3.64 -3.93
C PHE A 197 -1.85 -2.56 -4.98
N ARG A 198 -2.12 -2.90 -6.24
CA ARG A 198 -1.94 -2.03 -7.41
C ARG A 198 -3.08 -1.02 -7.59
N MET A 199 -2.89 -0.08 -8.50
CA MET A 199 -3.87 0.93 -8.93
C MET A 199 -4.37 0.67 -10.36
N GLY A 200 -4.85 -0.55 -10.63
CA GLY A 200 -5.30 -0.96 -11.96
C GLY A 200 -4.15 -0.94 -12.97
N ASP A 201 -4.36 -0.25 -14.08
CA ASP A 201 -3.42 -0.15 -15.21
C ASP A 201 -2.37 0.98 -15.07
N TRP A 202 -2.36 1.71 -13.97
CA TRP A 202 -1.24 2.60 -13.65
C TRP A 202 -0.10 1.79 -13.04
N GLU A 203 0.88 1.42 -13.87
CA GLU A 203 2.04 0.65 -13.42
C GLU A 203 2.91 1.45 -12.45
N PRO A 204 3.45 0.83 -11.39
CA PRO A 204 4.33 1.51 -10.45
C PRO A 204 5.67 1.88 -11.10
N ASP A 205 6.26 2.98 -10.65
CA ASP A 205 7.60 3.42 -11.04
C ASP A 205 8.70 2.55 -10.43
N ALA A 206 8.44 1.98 -9.24
CA ALA A 206 9.33 1.03 -8.57
C ALA A 206 8.54 0.02 -7.72
N SER A 207 9.13 -1.17 -7.53
CA SER A 207 8.58 -2.24 -6.70
C SER A 207 9.71 -2.93 -5.95
N GLU A 208 9.58 -3.08 -4.63
CA GLU A 208 10.53 -3.82 -3.80
C GLU A 208 9.79 -4.75 -2.83
N THR A 209 10.32 -5.95 -2.65
CA THR A 209 9.77 -6.95 -1.73
C THR A 209 10.72 -7.17 -0.57
N VAL A 210 10.20 -7.09 0.66
CA VAL A 210 10.94 -7.43 1.89
C VAL A 210 10.76 -8.91 2.20
N THR A 211 11.85 -9.56 2.57
CA THR A 211 11.84 -10.99 2.94
C THR A 211 12.08 -11.21 4.44
N LYS A 212 12.66 -10.22 5.11
CA LYS A 212 12.93 -10.28 6.54
C LYS A 212 11.72 -9.79 7.33
N GLU A 213 11.28 -10.56 8.33
CA GLU A 213 10.18 -10.20 9.24
C GLU A 213 8.88 -9.84 8.51
N CYS A 214 8.65 -10.48 7.36
CA CYS A 214 7.44 -10.31 6.57
C CYS A 214 7.08 -11.63 5.89
N SER A 215 5.85 -12.11 6.08
CA SER A 215 5.35 -13.36 5.51
C SER A 215 4.25 -13.17 4.47
N THR A 216 3.44 -12.14 4.61
CA THR A 216 2.34 -11.80 3.72
C THR A 216 2.28 -10.29 3.50
N TYR A 217 1.87 -9.85 2.30
CA TYR A 217 1.78 -8.43 1.95
C TYR A 217 3.12 -7.70 2.16
N CYS A 218 4.17 -8.20 1.50
CA CYS A 218 5.55 -7.80 1.72
C CYS A 218 6.13 -6.92 0.61
N THR A 219 5.33 -6.45 -0.33
CA THR A 219 5.81 -5.70 -1.50
C THR A 219 5.39 -4.23 -1.40
N ALA A 220 6.35 -3.34 -1.41
CA ALA A 220 6.11 -1.90 -1.56
C ALA A 220 6.07 -1.55 -3.05
N LEU A 221 5.05 -0.80 -3.45
CA LEU A 221 4.84 -0.29 -4.80
C LEU A 221 4.85 1.24 -4.76
N LEU A 222 5.72 1.87 -5.55
CA LEU A 222 5.87 3.32 -5.61
C LEU A 222 5.34 3.87 -6.94
N TRP A 223 4.56 4.92 -6.87
CA TRP A 223 4.19 5.79 -7.99
C TRP A 223 4.62 7.23 -7.71
N ILE A 224 5.07 7.92 -8.74
CA ILE A 224 5.40 9.35 -8.69
C ILE A 224 4.42 10.09 -9.60
N VAL A 225 3.63 10.98 -9.03
CA VAL A 225 2.61 11.73 -9.79
C VAL A 225 3.28 12.51 -10.91
N PRO A 226 2.95 12.25 -12.18
CA PRO A 226 3.62 12.90 -13.32
C PRO A 226 3.02 14.29 -13.61
N ALA A 227 3.84 15.20 -14.09
CA ALA A 227 3.34 16.43 -14.72
C ALA A 227 2.51 16.10 -15.97
N LYS A 228 1.48 16.90 -16.25
CA LYS A 228 0.59 16.75 -17.40
C LYS A 228 1.17 17.49 -18.61
N VAL A 229 1.73 16.72 -19.54
CA VAL A 229 2.44 17.25 -20.72
C VAL A 229 1.76 16.94 -22.04
N GLU A 230 0.66 16.20 -22.04
CA GLU A 230 -0.07 15.89 -23.27
C GLU A 230 -0.40 17.16 -24.07
N GLY A 231 -0.25 17.06 -25.41
CA GLY A 231 -0.56 18.14 -26.33
C GLY A 231 0.62 18.54 -27.21
N LYS A 232 0.58 19.79 -27.71
CA LYS A 232 1.59 20.35 -28.62
C LYS A 232 2.53 21.29 -27.89
N TRP A 233 3.81 21.20 -28.24
CA TRP A 233 4.87 22.03 -27.71
C TRP A 233 5.79 22.46 -28.84
N GLU A 234 6.27 23.69 -28.79
CA GLU A 234 7.26 24.20 -29.72
C GLU A 234 8.67 24.05 -29.11
N VAL A 235 9.54 23.33 -29.80
CA VAL A 235 10.91 22.98 -29.40
C VAL A 235 11.85 23.41 -30.53
N ASP A 236 12.65 24.43 -30.34
CA ASP A 236 13.68 24.89 -31.33
C ASP A 236 13.14 24.99 -32.75
N GLY A 237 11.94 25.56 -32.91
CA GLY A 237 11.26 25.72 -34.22
C GLY A 237 10.59 24.46 -34.76
N GLN A 238 10.55 23.37 -34.00
CA GLN A 238 9.83 22.16 -34.35
C GLN A 238 8.69 21.89 -33.40
N THR A 239 7.61 21.27 -33.86
CA THR A 239 6.49 20.89 -33.01
C THR A 239 6.77 19.50 -32.39
N LEU A 240 6.80 19.45 -31.02
CA LEU A 240 6.74 18.22 -30.25
C LEU A 240 5.28 17.92 -29.91
N ARG A 241 4.75 16.80 -30.42
CA ARG A 241 3.41 16.31 -30.08
C ARG A 241 3.52 15.17 -29.10
N LEU A 242 2.89 15.30 -27.91
CA LEU A 242 2.91 14.32 -26.85
C LEU A 242 1.51 13.75 -26.62
N THR A 243 1.43 12.44 -26.53
CA THR A 243 0.33 11.67 -25.94
C THR A 243 0.84 11.09 -24.63
N GLN A 244 0.03 11.19 -23.57
CA GLN A 244 0.43 10.77 -22.24
C GLN A 244 -0.54 9.76 -21.65
N ARG A 245 0.01 8.64 -21.20
CA ARG A 245 -0.69 7.67 -20.34
C ARG A 245 0.08 7.52 -19.04
N TYR A 246 -0.41 8.17 -17.98
CA TYR A 246 0.27 8.26 -16.70
C TYR A 246 1.68 8.84 -16.84
N GLN A 247 2.73 8.12 -16.42
CA GLN A 247 4.14 8.53 -16.60
C GLN A 247 4.70 8.19 -17.98
N MET A 248 4.00 7.40 -18.78
CA MET A 248 4.48 7.00 -20.11
C MET A 248 4.06 8.00 -21.19
N LEU A 249 4.99 8.31 -22.07
CA LEU A 249 4.78 9.24 -23.19
C LEU A 249 4.99 8.53 -24.52
N SER A 250 4.27 9.02 -25.53
CA SER A 250 4.50 8.72 -26.92
C SER A 250 4.29 9.98 -27.77
N GLY A 251 4.77 9.99 -29.00
CA GLY A 251 4.56 11.15 -29.88
C GLY A 251 5.65 11.35 -30.90
N LYS A 252 5.77 12.60 -31.37
CA LYS A 252 6.72 12.98 -32.44
C LYS A 252 7.34 14.35 -32.18
N LEU A 253 8.63 14.50 -32.53
CA LEU A 253 9.28 15.78 -32.69
C LEU A 253 9.46 16.04 -34.19
N GLY A 254 8.74 17.03 -34.74
CA GLY A 254 8.62 17.19 -36.20
C GLY A 254 7.97 15.97 -36.83
N SER A 255 8.69 15.31 -37.73
CA SER A 255 8.28 14.04 -38.37
C SER A 255 8.79 12.78 -37.65
N ASN A 256 9.71 12.90 -36.69
CA ASN A 256 10.40 11.77 -36.08
C ASN A 256 9.65 11.27 -34.85
N ASP A 257 9.48 9.96 -34.72
CA ASP A 257 8.90 9.35 -33.53
C ASP A 257 9.85 9.51 -32.32
N ILE A 258 9.27 9.67 -31.14
CA ILE A 258 10.01 9.63 -29.87
C ILE A 258 9.98 8.20 -29.29
N SER A 259 11.05 7.79 -28.63
CA SER A 259 11.17 6.52 -27.88
C SER A 259 11.63 6.76 -26.46
N ASP A 260 11.54 5.74 -25.60
CA ASP A 260 11.96 5.77 -24.18
C ASP A 260 11.44 7.00 -23.44
N ALA A 261 10.22 7.39 -23.79
CA ALA A 261 9.64 8.65 -23.39
C ALA A 261 8.81 8.50 -22.10
N ARG A 262 9.19 9.23 -21.05
CA ARG A 262 8.51 9.15 -19.75
C ARG A 262 8.62 10.42 -18.91
N MET A 263 7.72 10.50 -17.95
CA MET A 263 7.75 11.46 -16.85
C MET A 263 8.26 10.78 -15.56
N ASP A 264 8.95 11.56 -14.74
CA ASP A 264 9.27 11.27 -13.34
C ASP A 264 8.99 12.56 -12.55
N GLY A 265 7.80 12.68 -11.99
CA GLY A 265 7.32 13.95 -11.44
C GLY A 265 7.32 15.05 -12.50
N ASN A 266 8.12 16.08 -12.30
CA ASN A 266 8.33 17.15 -13.28
C ASN A 266 9.43 16.84 -14.30
N ALA A 267 10.24 15.82 -14.08
CA ALA A 267 11.30 15.47 -15.03
C ALA A 267 10.70 14.76 -16.26
N ILE A 268 11.11 15.18 -17.44
CA ILE A 268 10.75 14.56 -18.71
C ILE A 268 12.00 14.00 -19.39
N SER A 269 11.90 12.82 -19.98
CA SER A 269 12.94 12.29 -20.84
C SER A 269 12.31 11.62 -22.07
N PHE A 270 12.99 11.71 -23.22
CA PHE A 270 12.63 11.01 -24.45
C PHE A 270 13.84 10.95 -25.40
N THR A 271 13.81 10.05 -26.35
CA THR A 271 14.86 9.87 -27.36
C THR A 271 14.29 10.15 -28.75
N VAL A 272 15.03 10.89 -29.61
CA VAL A 272 14.69 11.15 -30.98
C VAL A 272 15.94 10.93 -31.86
N ASN A 273 15.86 10.03 -32.82
CA ASN A 273 16.99 9.71 -33.72
C ASN A 273 18.30 9.41 -32.95
N GLY A 274 18.19 8.66 -31.84
CA GLY A 274 19.34 8.30 -30.99
C GLY A 274 19.84 9.41 -30.07
N VAL A 275 19.27 10.62 -30.12
CA VAL A 275 19.60 11.73 -29.22
C VAL A 275 18.63 11.70 -28.04
N ARG A 276 19.15 11.61 -26.82
CA ARG A 276 18.38 11.67 -25.59
C ARG A 276 18.15 13.13 -25.17
N TYR A 277 16.89 13.46 -24.94
CA TYR A 277 16.43 14.71 -24.36
C TYR A 277 16.06 14.46 -22.89
N SER A 278 16.57 15.29 -21.99
CA SER A 278 16.23 15.29 -20.56
C SER A 278 15.94 16.71 -20.13
N GLY A 279 14.90 16.90 -19.31
CA GLY A 279 14.50 18.25 -18.90
C GLY A 279 13.50 18.27 -17.76
N GLN A 280 13.08 19.47 -17.40
CA GLN A 280 12.10 19.76 -16.37
C GLN A 280 10.91 20.50 -16.97
N VAL A 281 9.72 20.14 -16.52
CA VAL A 281 8.46 20.79 -16.86
C VAL A 281 8.12 21.82 -15.77
N ASN A 282 7.85 23.05 -16.21
CA ASN A 282 7.39 24.11 -15.35
C ASN A 282 6.16 24.80 -15.97
N GLY A 283 4.99 24.27 -15.63
CA GLY A 283 3.71 24.73 -16.16
C GLY A 283 3.64 24.63 -17.69
N LYS A 284 3.71 25.78 -18.38
CA LYS A 284 3.64 25.85 -19.86
C LYS A 284 5.01 25.85 -20.53
N THR A 285 6.08 25.58 -19.83
CA THR A 285 7.45 25.53 -20.37
C THR A 285 8.16 24.23 -19.99
N MET A 286 9.09 23.83 -20.82
CA MET A 286 10.07 22.80 -20.52
C MET A 286 11.46 23.32 -20.87
N SER A 287 12.46 22.86 -20.12
CA SER A 287 13.87 23.17 -20.44
C SER A 287 14.77 22.01 -19.97
N GLY A 288 15.88 21.82 -20.67
CA GLY A 288 16.80 20.75 -20.35
C GLY A 288 17.99 20.67 -21.29
N THR A 289 18.56 19.48 -21.42
CA THR A 289 19.70 19.19 -22.29
C THR A 289 19.37 18.05 -23.25
N ALA A 290 19.93 18.14 -24.46
CA ALA A 290 19.90 17.07 -25.45
C ALA A 290 21.33 16.60 -25.70
N ASP A 291 21.58 15.30 -25.62
CA ASP A 291 22.93 14.73 -25.72
C ASP A 291 23.59 15.12 -27.05
N GLY A 292 24.79 15.71 -26.95
CA GLY A 292 25.54 16.17 -28.10
C GLY A 292 24.99 17.41 -28.83
N LYS A 293 23.83 17.97 -28.38
CA LYS A 293 23.20 19.15 -29.01
C LYS A 293 23.15 20.37 -28.06
N GLY A 294 23.31 20.17 -26.76
CA GLY A 294 23.25 21.25 -25.78
C GLY A 294 21.89 21.50 -25.17
N ALA A 295 21.62 22.72 -24.74
CA ALA A 295 20.36 23.09 -24.08
C ALA A 295 19.20 23.13 -25.10
N TRP A 296 17.99 22.77 -24.63
CA TRP A 296 16.74 22.91 -25.35
C TRP A 296 15.65 23.53 -24.48
N THR A 297 14.69 24.15 -25.12
CA THR A 297 13.53 24.72 -24.45
C THR A 297 12.27 24.37 -25.26
N ALA A 298 11.15 24.24 -24.53
CA ALA A 298 9.85 24.09 -25.17
C ALA A 298 8.81 25.02 -24.54
N ARG A 299 7.85 25.45 -25.34
CA ARG A 299 6.66 26.16 -24.88
C ARG A 299 5.42 25.44 -25.36
N ARG A 300 4.40 25.37 -24.51
CA ARG A 300 3.11 24.82 -24.88
C ARG A 300 2.46 25.71 -25.92
N ALA A 301 2.08 25.11 -27.05
CA ALA A 301 1.41 25.80 -28.16
C ALA A 301 -0.05 26.13 -27.84
#